data_7b1276fa92fc99619075854a583706aa
#
_entry.id   7b1276fa92fc99619075854a583706aa
#
_cell.length_a   1.000
_cell.length_b   1.000
_cell.length_c   1.000
_cell.angle_alpha   90.00
_cell.angle_beta   90.00
_cell.angle_gamma   90.00
#
_symmetry.space_group_name_H-M   'P 1'
#
loop_
_entity.id
_entity.type
_entity.pdbx_description
1 polymer ?
#
loop_
_entity_poly.entity_id
_entity_poly.type
_entity_poly.pdbx_seq_one_letter_code
_entity_poly.pdbx_strand_id
1 'polypeptide(L)'
;MTPGDNCGLPREEDAHVKAVLRIGTAGWNVPQSCKDRVGGAGSHLERYAAVLNATEINSSFHRPHRRSTYEKWANSTPDDFRFSVKVPKSVTHSNQLTRAELDRFIEESAGLGAKLGVLLVQFAPRKMFVESDAEILFGALREGISAALACEPRHVSWFTPEVGAWLREHRISRVAADPARVPDADLPGGWPGLHYFRLHGAPRIYYSAYDRAYLGTLKSRLSAASSSGEVWCIFDNTAAGAALQNALDLLA
;
A
#
# COMPACT_ATOMS: atom_id res chain seq x y z
N MET A 1 45.04 -34.22 32.97
CA MET A 1 44.73 -32.78 32.91
C MET A 1 44.80 -32.37 31.45
N THR A 2 43.65 -32.29 30.79
CA THR A 2 43.51 -31.79 29.42
C THR A 2 42.54 -30.61 29.49
N PRO A 3 42.85 -29.44 28.90
CA PRO A 3 41.94 -28.29 28.90
C PRO A 3 40.87 -28.51 27.84
N GLY A 4 39.62 -28.24 28.22
CA GLY A 4 38.47 -28.33 27.35
C GLY A 4 38.42 -27.13 26.38
N ASP A 5 38.24 -27.46 25.12
CA ASP A 5 37.96 -26.51 24.04
C ASP A 5 36.56 -25.93 24.20
N ASN A 6 36.51 -24.65 24.50
CA ASN A 6 35.29 -23.86 24.52
C ASN A 6 35.00 -23.36 23.11
N CYS A 7 34.25 -24.15 22.33
CA CYS A 7 33.77 -23.77 21.02
C CYS A 7 32.62 -22.74 21.18
N GLY A 8 32.99 -21.48 21.21
CA GLY A 8 32.06 -20.37 21.15
C GLY A 8 31.44 -20.29 19.77
N LEU A 9 30.18 -20.71 19.65
CA LEU A 9 29.35 -20.42 18.48
C LEU A 9 29.20 -18.87 18.32
N PRO A 10 29.37 -18.34 17.11
CA PRO A 10 29.11 -16.92 16.88
C PRO A 10 27.64 -16.65 17.19
N ARG A 11 27.38 -15.63 18.03
CA ARG A 11 26.04 -15.06 18.20
C ARG A 11 25.66 -14.49 16.85
N GLU A 12 24.56 -14.96 16.28
CA GLU A 12 23.90 -14.29 15.18
C GLU A 12 23.57 -12.88 15.69
N GLU A 13 24.31 -11.89 15.21
CA GLU A 13 23.94 -10.48 15.32
C GLU A 13 22.63 -10.35 14.52
N ASP A 14 21.54 -10.17 15.23
CA ASP A 14 20.25 -9.75 14.66
C ASP A 14 20.49 -8.45 13.88
N ALA A 15 20.74 -8.59 12.59
CA ALA A 15 20.73 -7.47 11.67
C ALA A 15 19.30 -6.93 11.70
N HIS A 16 19.05 -5.91 12.52
CA HIS A 16 17.82 -5.12 12.48
C HIS A 16 17.74 -4.51 11.08
N VAL A 17 17.08 -5.23 10.16
CA VAL A 17 16.70 -4.69 8.86
C VAL A 17 15.78 -3.52 9.15
N LYS A 18 16.33 -2.30 9.00
CA LYS A 18 15.57 -1.08 9.19
C LYS A 18 14.37 -1.12 8.25
N ALA A 19 13.18 -1.28 8.80
CA ALA A 19 11.98 -1.42 8.00
C ALA A 19 11.80 -0.18 7.11
N VAL A 20 11.48 -0.42 5.84
CA VAL A 20 11.37 0.63 4.84
C VAL A 20 10.03 1.36 5.01
N LEU A 21 10.10 2.69 5.20
CA LEU A 21 8.92 3.56 5.22
C LEU A 21 8.68 4.13 3.81
N ARG A 22 7.51 3.83 3.24
CA ARG A 22 7.02 4.30 1.95
C ARG A 22 5.94 5.36 2.16
N ILE A 23 6.20 6.59 1.74
CA ILE A 23 5.22 7.67 1.83
C ILE A 23 4.86 8.12 0.42
N GLY A 24 3.54 8.22 0.16
CA GLY A 24 3.06 8.60 -1.15
C GLY A 24 1.59 9.04 -1.15
N THR A 25 1.08 9.23 -2.36
CA THR A 25 -0.31 9.63 -2.62
C THR A 25 -0.99 8.68 -3.60
N ALA A 26 -2.31 8.68 -3.65
CA ALA A 26 -3.08 7.99 -4.68
C ALA A 26 -3.03 8.78 -6.01
N GLY A 27 -2.08 8.39 -6.86
CA GLY A 27 -1.62 9.16 -8.02
C GLY A 27 -0.53 10.18 -7.65
N TRP A 28 0.04 10.80 -8.68
CA TRP A 28 1.20 11.70 -8.58
C TRP A 28 0.91 13.09 -9.17
N ASN A 29 -0.30 13.58 -8.98
CA ASN A 29 -0.61 14.95 -9.37
C ASN A 29 0.15 15.95 -8.49
N VAL A 30 0.76 16.96 -9.11
CA VAL A 30 1.44 18.06 -8.42
C VAL A 30 0.54 19.30 -8.49
N PRO A 31 -0.24 19.59 -7.43
CA PRO A 31 -1.07 20.78 -7.35
C PRO A 31 -0.24 22.06 -7.40
N GLN A 32 -0.85 23.17 -7.84
CA GLN A 32 -0.17 24.48 -7.88
C GLN A 32 0.40 24.90 -6.52
N SER A 33 -0.31 24.58 -5.44
CA SER A 33 0.11 24.87 -4.05
C SER A 33 1.38 24.14 -3.60
N CYS A 34 1.78 23.06 -4.29
CA CYS A 34 2.96 22.29 -3.96
C CYS A 34 4.12 22.50 -4.95
N LYS A 35 3.97 23.37 -5.96
CA LYS A 35 4.98 23.53 -7.01
C LYS A 35 6.36 23.92 -6.49
N ASP A 36 6.42 24.80 -5.50
CA ASP A 36 7.69 25.26 -4.93
C ASP A 36 8.39 24.18 -4.09
N ARG A 37 7.61 23.21 -3.57
CA ARG A 37 8.13 22.07 -2.78
C ARG A 37 8.52 20.88 -3.67
N VAL A 38 7.96 20.81 -4.88
CA VAL A 38 8.19 19.75 -5.87
C VAL A 38 8.77 20.41 -7.12
N GLY A 39 9.97 20.92 -6.98
CA GLY A 39 10.70 21.58 -8.06
C GLY A 39 11.20 20.63 -9.15
N GLY A 40 11.98 21.16 -10.09
CA GLY A 40 12.67 20.38 -11.11
C GLY A 40 11.98 20.35 -12.47
N ALA A 41 12.72 19.81 -13.46
CA ALA A 41 12.28 19.56 -14.82
C ALA A 41 11.69 18.16 -14.95
N GLY A 42 11.00 17.90 -16.05
CA GLY A 42 10.44 16.60 -16.37
C GLY A 42 8.93 16.50 -16.18
N SER A 43 8.44 15.28 -16.32
CA SER A 43 7.02 14.93 -16.14
C SER A 43 6.56 15.10 -14.69
N HIS A 44 5.26 15.10 -14.46
CA HIS A 44 4.73 15.13 -13.08
C HIS A 44 5.24 13.96 -12.23
N LEU A 45 5.37 12.75 -12.81
CA LEU A 45 5.86 11.58 -12.10
C LEU A 45 7.34 11.71 -11.72
N GLU A 46 8.21 12.18 -12.61
CA GLU A 46 9.63 12.39 -12.32
C GLU A 46 9.84 13.40 -11.20
N ARG A 47 9.14 14.53 -11.25
CA ARG A 47 9.20 15.55 -10.19
C ARG A 47 8.64 15.03 -8.85
N TYR A 48 7.55 14.30 -8.90
CA TYR A 48 6.94 13.67 -7.72
C TYR A 48 7.92 12.65 -7.08
N ALA A 49 8.53 11.79 -7.91
CA ALA A 49 9.46 10.76 -7.45
C ALA A 49 10.80 11.32 -6.94
N ALA A 50 11.10 12.59 -7.17
CA ALA A 50 12.26 13.27 -6.59
C ALA A 50 12.05 13.63 -5.10
N VAL A 51 10.80 13.66 -4.60
CA VAL A 51 10.48 14.09 -3.23
C VAL A 51 9.76 13.01 -2.40
N LEU A 52 9.14 12.04 -3.04
CA LEU A 52 8.45 10.91 -2.40
C LEU A 52 8.96 9.59 -2.99
N ASN A 53 8.95 8.53 -2.19
CA ASN A 53 9.53 7.23 -2.56
C ASN A 53 8.49 6.17 -2.94
N ALA A 54 7.19 6.53 -2.95
CA ALA A 54 6.11 5.62 -3.35
C ALA A 54 4.90 6.37 -3.91
N THR A 55 4.07 5.67 -4.66
CA THR A 55 2.74 6.13 -5.08
C THR A 55 1.80 4.95 -5.28
N GLU A 56 0.49 5.20 -5.17
CA GLU A 56 -0.55 4.23 -5.51
C GLU A 56 -1.13 4.56 -6.91
N ILE A 57 -1.10 3.60 -7.82
CA ILE A 57 -1.78 3.69 -9.12
C ILE A 57 -3.27 3.40 -8.89
N ASN A 58 -4.05 4.46 -8.65
CA ASN A 58 -5.49 4.35 -8.38
C ASN A 58 -6.32 4.35 -9.67
N SER A 59 -5.77 4.83 -10.79
CA SER A 59 -6.46 4.87 -12.09
C SER A 59 -6.75 3.49 -12.67
N SER A 60 -5.96 2.47 -12.33
CA SER A 60 -6.19 1.06 -12.68
C SER A 60 -7.54 0.51 -12.19
N PHE A 61 -8.08 1.07 -11.11
CA PHE A 61 -9.39 0.71 -10.57
C PHE A 61 -10.54 0.98 -11.56
N HIS A 62 -10.43 2.04 -12.34
CA HIS A 62 -11.50 2.47 -13.26
C HIS A 62 -11.27 2.03 -14.71
N ARG A 63 -10.02 1.90 -15.13
CA ARG A 63 -9.65 1.52 -16.49
C ARG A 63 -8.32 0.76 -16.50
N PRO A 64 -8.18 -0.27 -17.34
CA PRO A 64 -6.91 -0.95 -17.50
C PRO A 64 -5.87 -0.03 -18.16
N HIS A 65 -4.60 -0.30 -17.89
CA HIS A 65 -3.46 0.32 -18.55
C HIS A 65 -2.67 -0.76 -19.27
N ARG A 66 -2.13 -0.42 -20.44
CA ARG A 66 -1.26 -1.35 -21.17
C ARG A 66 0.03 -1.61 -20.38
N ARG A 67 0.59 -2.78 -20.50
CA ARG A 67 1.88 -3.15 -19.93
C ARG A 67 2.97 -2.10 -20.20
N SER A 68 3.07 -1.63 -21.45
CA SER A 68 4.02 -0.57 -21.83
C SER A 68 3.85 0.76 -21.07
N THR A 69 2.64 1.04 -20.57
CA THR A 69 2.40 2.22 -19.72
C THR A 69 3.03 2.02 -18.34
N TYR A 70 2.88 0.84 -17.75
CA TYR A 70 3.52 0.49 -16.47
C TYR A 70 5.04 0.48 -16.61
N GLU A 71 5.58 -0.09 -17.69
CA GLU A 71 7.02 -0.06 -18.00
C GLU A 71 7.55 1.37 -18.12
N LYS A 72 6.82 2.26 -18.80
CA LYS A 72 7.18 3.68 -18.90
C LYS A 72 7.24 4.35 -17.52
N TRP A 73 6.26 4.09 -16.65
CA TRP A 73 6.26 4.65 -15.29
C TRP A 73 7.42 4.11 -14.46
N ALA A 74 7.70 2.80 -14.54
CA ALA A 74 8.85 2.22 -13.86
C ALA A 74 10.17 2.87 -14.30
N ASN A 75 10.37 3.05 -15.61
CA ASN A 75 11.58 3.61 -16.18
C ASN A 75 11.77 5.12 -15.90
N SER A 76 10.70 5.83 -15.54
CA SER A 76 10.75 7.27 -15.23
C SER A 76 10.88 7.60 -13.74
N THR A 77 11.20 6.62 -12.90
CA THR A 77 11.36 6.80 -11.45
C THR A 77 12.70 6.25 -10.96
N PRO A 78 13.23 6.71 -9.81
CA PRO A 78 14.43 6.15 -9.19
C PRO A 78 14.31 4.65 -8.88
N ASP A 79 15.45 3.97 -8.73
CA ASP A 79 15.48 2.51 -8.52
C ASP A 79 14.84 2.05 -7.22
N ASP A 80 14.87 2.87 -6.19
CA ASP A 80 14.25 2.64 -4.88
C ASP A 80 12.77 3.02 -4.82
N PHE A 81 12.23 3.68 -5.85
CA PHE A 81 10.81 4.05 -5.91
C PHE A 81 9.92 2.82 -6.08
N ARG A 82 8.78 2.81 -5.39
CA ARG A 82 7.83 1.68 -5.47
C ARG A 82 6.42 2.14 -5.78
N PHE A 83 5.71 1.27 -6.50
CA PHE A 83 4.30 1.45 -6.85
C PHE A 83 3.44 0.45 -6.08
N SER A 84 2.34 0.94 -5.52
CA SER A 84 1.18 0.13 -5.21
C SER A 84 0.21 0.21 -6.37
N VAL A 85 -0.45 -0.88 -6.72
CA VAL A 85 -1.44 -0.89 -7.81
C VAL A 85 -2.79 -1.35 -7.26
N LYS A 86 -3.82 -0.53 -7.44
CA LYS A 86 -5.17 -0.88 -7.02
C LYS A 86 -5.81 -1.82 -8.04
N VAL A 87 -6.24 -2.98 -7.55
CA VAL A 87 -6.91 -4.00 -8.36
C VAL A 87 -8.21 -3.44 -8.97
N PRO A 88 -8.52 -3.73 -10.23
CA PRO A 88 -9.67 -3.17 -10.94
C PRO A 88 -11.02 -3.41 -10.23
N LYS A 89 -11.92 -2.45 -10.40
CA LYS A 89 -13.29 -2.53 -9.88
C LYS A 89 -14.05 -3.75 -10.42
N SER A 90 -13.84 -4.12 -11.68
CA SER A 90 -14.44 -5.30 -12.31
C SER A 90 -14.10 -6.60 -11.57
N VAL A 91 -12.92 -6.67 -10.95
CA VAL A 91 -12.47 -7.81 -10.14
C VAL A 91 -13.03 -7.74 -8.71
N THR A 92 -12.93 -6.58 -8.06
CA THR A 92 -13.18 -6.45 -6.61
C THR A 92 -14.62 -6.12 -6.23
N HIS A 93 -15.42 -5.60 -7.17
CA HIS A 93 -16.80 -5.15 -6.96
C HIS A 93 -17.81 -5.91 -7.82
N SER A 94 -17.36 -6.89 -8.61
CA SER A 94 -18.22 -7.80 -9.37
C SER A 94 -18.74 -8.92 -8.46
N ASN A 95 -19.91 -9.46 -8.79
CA ASN A 95 -20.42 -10.68 -8.17
C ASN A 95 -19.83 -11.94 -8.81
N GLN A 96 -19.13 -11.79 -9.94
CA GLN A 96 -18.46 -12.89 -10.64
C GLN A 96 -17.02 -12.45 -10.95
N LEU A 97 -16.09 -13.14 -10.32
CA LEU A 97 -14.67 -12.98 -10.65
C LEU A 97 -14.43 -13.66 -12.00
N THR A 98 -14.01 -12.88 -13.01
CA THR A 98 -13.55 -13.46 -14.27
C THR A 98 -12.03 -13.66 -14.22
N ARG A 99 -11.60 -14.91 -14.32
CA ARG A 99 -10.16 -15.25 -14.32
C ARG A 99 -9.42 -14.49 -15.42
N ALA A 100 -10.00 -14.34 -16.60
CA ALA A 100 -9.39 -13.64 -17.72
C ALA A 100 -9.11 -12.15 -17.44
N GLU A 101 -10.00 -11.43 -16.74
CA GLU A 101 -9.75 -10.03 -16.35
C GLU A 101 -8.63 -9.92 -15.32
N LEU A 102 -8.58 -10.88 -14.39
CA LEU A 102 -7.53 -10.92 -13.39
C LEU A 102 -6.17 -11.23 -14.01
N ASP A 103 -6.08 -12.25 -14.86
CA ASP A 103 -4.85 -12.62 -15.56
C ASP A 103 -4.31 -11.48 -16.42
N ARG A 104 -5.21 -10.80 -17.13
CA ARG A 104 -4.86 -9.60 -17.90
C ARG A 104 -4.31 -8.49 -17.00
N PHE A 105 -4.94 -8.19 -15.87
CA PHE A 105 -4.46 -7.18 -14.92
C PHE A 105 -3.07 -7.55 -14.37
N ILE A 106 -2.85 -8.82 -14.04
CA ILE A 106 -1.57 -9.35 -13.59
C ILE A 106 -0.49 -9.13 -14.66
N GLU A 107 -0.76 -9.55 -15.88
CA GLU A 107 0.17 -9.39 -17.01
C GLU A 107 0.51 -7.91 -17.27
N GLU A 108 -0.50 -7.04 -17.28
CA GLU A 108 -0.32 -5.60 -17.52
C GLU A 108 0.49 -4.95 -16.38
N SER A 109 0.14 -5.20 -15.13
CA SER A 109 0.80 -4.58 -13.95
C SER A 109 2.23 -5.11 -13.71
N ALA A 110 2.53 -6.33 -14.18
CA ALA A 110 3.89 -6.88 -14.17
C ALA A 110 4.89 -6.03 -14.97
N GLY A 111 4.43 -5.12 -15.84
CA GLY A 111 5.27 -4.12 -16.49
C GLY A 111 6.03 -3.19 -15.55
N LEU A 112 5.63 -3.08 -14.27
CA LEU A 112 6.39 -2.37 -13.24
C LEU A 112 7.66 -3.13 -12.80
N GLY A 113 7.77 -4.41 -13.08
CA GLY A 113 8.92 -5.24 -12.68
C GLY A 113 9.16 -5.17 -11.16
N ALA A 114 10.42 -5.01 -10.75
CA ALA A 114 10.82 -4.92 -9.35
C ALA A 114 10.27 -3.70 -8.60
N LYS A 115 9.69 -2.73 -9.31
CA LYS A 115 9.06 -1.54 -8.69
C LYS A 115 7.60 -1.77 -8.28
N LEU A 116 6.99 -2.91 -8.61
CA LEU A 116 5.69 -3.30 -8.07
C LEU A 116 5.86 -3.79 -6.63
N GLY A 117 5.50 -2.96 -5.67
CA GLY A 117 5.62 -3.28 -4.23
C GLY A 117 4.37 -3.95 -3.67
N VAL A 118 3.19 -3.40 -3.96
CA VAL A 118 1.93 -3.85 -3.35
C VAL A 118 0.81 -3.92 -4.39
N LEU A 119 -0.03 -4.96 -4.31
CA LEU A 119 -1.36 -4.97 -4.91
C LEU A 119 -2.41 -4.64 -3.83
N LEU A 120 -3.18 -3.58 -4.05
CA LEU A 120 -4.25 -3.14 -3.17
C LEU A 120 -5.61 -3.66 -3.65
N VAL A 121 -6.23 -4.53 -2.87
CA VAL A 121 -7.57 -5.07 -3.09
C VAL A 121 -8.56 -4.31 -2.22
N GLN A 122 -9.24 -3.30 -2.78
CA GLN A 122 -10.29 -2.58 -2.07
C GLN A 122 -11.66 -3.20 -2.37
N PHE A 123 -12.36 -3.63 -1.32
CA PHE A 123 -13.69 -4.23 -1.45
C PHE A 123 -14.82 -3.20 -1.37
N ALA A 124 -15.94 -3.52 -2.01
CA ALA A 124 -17.18 -2.76 -1.88
C ALA A 124 -17.71 -2.81 -0.42
N PRO A 125 -18.45 -1.77 0.04
CA PRO A 125 -18.98 -1.74 1.42
C PRO A 125 -19.89 -2.92 1.80
N ARG A 126 -20.54 -3.54 0.81
CA ARG A 126 -21.46 -4.69 1.02
C ARG A 126 -20.77 -6.04 0.83
N LYS A 127 -19.47 -6.08 0.45
CA LYS A 127 -18.75 -7.36 0.24
C LYS A 127 -18.37 -7.95 1.59
N MET A 128 -19.17 -8.92 2.02
CA MET A 128 -18.88 -9.72 3.21
C MET A 128 -17.64 -10.59 2.97
N PHE A 129 -16.96 -10.99 4.04
CA PHE A 129 -15.94 -12.02 3.97
C PHE A 129 -16.61 -13.37 3.68
N VAL A 130 -16.15 -14.01 2.61
CA VAL A 130 -16.47 -15.40 2.26
C VAL A 130 -15.12 -16.04 1.94
N GLU A 131 -14.72 -17.02 2.73
CA GLU A 131 -13.38 -17.62 2.68
C GLU A 131 -13.03 -18.16 1.30
N SER A 132 -13.93 -18.95 0.71
CA SER A 132 -13.73 -19.50 -0.65
C SER A 132 -13.54 -18.43 -1.73
N ASP A 133 -14.27 -17.32 -1.65
CA ASP A 133 -14.09 -16.19 -2.59
C ASP A 133 -12.73 -15.52 -2.40
N ALA A 134 -12.31 -15.37 -1.15
CA ALA A 134 -11.03 -14.78 -0.79
C ALA A 134 -9.86 -15.67 -1.24
N GLU A 135 -9.94 -16.99 -1.02
CA GLU A 135 -8.95 -17.96 -1.48
C GLU A 135 -8.76 -17.91 -2.99
N ILE A 136 -9.87 -17.91 -3.76
CA ILE A 136 -9.81 -17.84 -5.22
C ILE A 136 -9.13 -16.54 -5.67
N LEU A 137 -9.55 -15.39 -5.12
CA LEU A 137 -9.01 -14.09 -5.52
C LEU A 137 -7.54 -13.93 -5.17
N PHE A 138 -7.20 -14.13 -3.90
CA PHE A 138 -5.84 -13.89 -3.41
C PHE A 138 -4.87 -14.98 -3.88
N GLY A 139 -5.33 -16.22 -4.04
CA GLY A 139 -4.57 -17.31 -4.64
C GLY A 139 -4.16 -16.96 -6.07
N ALA A 140 -5.11 -16.55 -6.90
CA ALA A 140 -4.84 -16.18 -8.28
C ALA A 140 -3.90 -14.95 -8.42
N LEU A 141 -4.03 -13.94 -7.53
CA LEU A 141 -3.09 -12.81 -7.50
C LEU A 141 -1.67 -13.29 -7.12
N ARG A 142 -1.55 -14.20 -6.18
CA ARG A 142 -0.28 -14.73 -5.68
C ARG A 142 0.46 -15.60 -6.72
N GLU A 143 -0.28 -16.37 -7.53
CA GLU A 143 0.28 -17.18 -8.61
C GLU A 143 1.01 -16.33 -9.66
N GLY A 144 0.52 -15.14 -9.93
CA GLY A 144 1.02 -14.30 -11.03
C GLY A 144 2.00 -13.21 -10.62
N ILE A 145 2.05 -12.82 -9.33
CA ILE A 145 2.84 -11.66 -8.87
C ILE A 145 3.48 -11.94 -7.50
N SER A 146 4.75 -11.56 -7.37
CA SER A 146 5.51 -11.63 -6.11
C SER A 146 5.30 -10.44 -5.17
N ALA A 147 4.59 -9.40 -5.60
CA ALA A 147 4.30 -8.22 -4.77
C ALA A 147 3.49 -8.58 -3.52
N ALA A 148 3.64 -7.77 -2.48
CA ALA A 148 2.84 -7.92 -1.27
C ALA A 148 1.35 -7.65 -1.54
N LEU A 149 0.47 -8.30 -0.78
CA LEU A 149 -0.98 -8.14 -0.91
C LEU A 149 -1.53 -7.35 0.28
N ALA A 150 -2.27 -6.30 0.00
CA ALA A 150 -3.03 -5.53 0.98
C ALA A 150 -4.51 -5.54 0.63
N CYS A 151 -5.39 -5.74 1.62
CA CYS A 151 -6.84 -5.61 1.41
C CYS A 151 -7.40 -4.46 2.24
N GLU A 152 -8.28 -3.67 1.62
CA GLU A 152 -9.08 -2.63 2.29
C GLU A 152 -10.54 -3.06 2.29
N PRO A 153 -10.96 -3.84 3.29
CA PRO A 153 -12.35 -4.21 3.46
C PRO A 153 -13.15 -3.05 4.06
N ARG A 154 -14.45 -3.03 3.77
CA ARG A 154 -15.37 -1.99 4.25
C ARG A 154 -16.61 -2.57 4.94
N HIS A 155 -16.66 -3.90 5.12
CA HIS A 155 -17.72 -4.62 5.81
C HIS A 155 -17.18 -5.22 7.11
N VAL A 156 -17.98 -5.17 8.19
CA VAL A 156 -17.58 -5.60 9.54
C VAL A 156 -17.10 -7.05 9.62
N SER A 157 -17.62 -7.94 8.76
CA SER A 157 -17.22 -9.36 8.75
C SER A 157 -15.74 -9.63 8.48
N TRP A 158 -14.99 -8.64 7.98
CA TRP A 158 -13.55 -8.74 7.75
C TRP A 158 -12.70 -8.42 8.98
N PHE A 159 -13.34 -7.99 10.08
CA PHE A 159 -12.66 -7.49 11.27
C PHE A 159 -12.78 -8.41 12.48
N THR A 160 -13.17 -9.68 12.25
CA THR A 160 -13.18 -10.69 13.30
C THR A 160 -11.79 -11.27 13.57
N PRO A 161 -11.52 -11.82 14.77
CA PRO A 161 -10.24 -12.47 15.07
C PRO A 161 -9.90 -13.61 14.10
N GLU A 162 -10.88 -14.40 13.69
CA GLU A 162 -10.73 -15.55 12.79
C GLU A 162 -10.28 -15.08 11.40
N VAL A 163 -10.92 -14.06 10.85
CA VAL A 163 -10.52 -13.46 9.57
C VAL A 163 -9.14 -12.82 9.69
N GLY A 164 -8.82 -12.19 10.82
CA GLY A 164 -7.49 -11.67 11.09
C GLY A 164 -6.41 -12.75 11.09
N ALA A 165 -6.71 -13.95 11.62
CA ALA A 165 -5.83 -15.12 11.59
C ALA A 165 -5.68 -15.65 10.15
N TRP A 166 -6.78 -15.80 9.44
CA TRP A 166 -6.80 -16.21 8.03
C TRP A 166 -5.93 -15.28 7.15
N LEU A 167 -6.11 -13.95 7.27
CA LEU A 167 -5.30 -12.97 6.54
C LEU A 167 -3.80 -13.10 6.85
N ARG A 168 -3.46 -13.38 8.11
CA ARG A 168 -2.07 -13.57 8.54
C ARG A 168 -1.46 -14.82 7.92
N GLU A 169 -2.16 -15.94 7.95
CA GLU A 169 -1.74 -17.22 7.38
C GLU A 169 -1.48 -17.08 5.87
N HIS A 170 -2.39 -16.37 5.16
CA HIS A 170 -2.27 -16.13 3.72
C HIS A 170 -1.34 -14.95 3.37
N ARG A 171 -0.62 -14.38 4.35
CA ARG A 171 0.28 -13.23 4.18
C ARG A 171 -0.37 -12.04 3.47
N ILE A 172 -1.61 -11.72 3.87
CA ILE A 172 -2.37 -10.58 3.38
C ILE A 172 -2.48 -9.55 4.49
N SER A 173 -2.09 -8.31 4.22
CA SER A 173 -2.20 -7.21 5.19
C SER A 173 -3.56 -6.55 5.08
N ARG A 174 -4.19 -6.26 6.22
CA ARG A 174 -5.40 -5.45 6.27
C ARG A 174 -5.02 -3.98 6.41
N VAL A 175 -5.48 -3.17 5.47
CA VAL A 175 -5.25 -1.73 5.41
C VAL A 175 -5.81 -1.04 6.65
N ALA A 176 -5.03 -0.12 7.22
CA ALA A 176 -5.50 0.86 8.18
C ALA A 176 -6.07 2.07 7.41
N ALA A 177 -7.40 2.18 7.33
CA ALA A 177 -8.09 3.20 6.56
C ALA A 177 -8.64 4.31 7.46
N ASP A 178 -8.26 5.56 7.21
CA ASP A 178 -8.78 6.72 7.92
C ASP A 178 -9.60 7.63 6.98
N PRO A 179 -10.82 8.03 7.36
CA PRO A 179 -11.52 7.66 8.59
C PRO A 179 -12.02 6.21 8.59
N ALA A 180 -12.03 5.60 9.79
CA ALA A 180 -12.57 4.26 9.99
C ALA A 180 -14.07 4.20 9.61
N ARG A 181 -14.44 3.26 8.74
CA ARG A 181 -15.84 3.03 8.34
C ARG A 181 -16.56 2.02 9.21
N VAL A 182 -15.80 1.17 9.87
CA VAL A 182 -16.23 0.20 10.87
C VAL A 182 -15.22 0.22 12.01
N PRO A 183 -15.53 -0.26 13.21
CA PRO A 183 -14.58 -0.33 14.33
C PRO A 183 -13.27 -1.00 13.89
N ASP A 184 -12.14 -0.48 14.35
CA ASP A 184 -10.78 -0.98 14.10
C ASP A 184 -10.30 -0.91 12.63
N ALA A 185 -11.07 -0.27 11.73
CA ALA A 185 -10.66 -0.14 10.33
C ALA A 185 -9.48 0.82 10.13
N ASP A 186 -9.19 1.69 11.09
CA ASP A 186 -8.01 2.57 11.11
C ASP A 186 -6.77 1.92 11.75
N LEU A 187 -6.89 0.67 12.20
CA LEU A 187 -5.78 -0.12 12.74
C LEU A 187 -5.25 -1.12 11.70
N PRO A 188 -3.92 -1.22 11.51
CA PRO A 188 -3.36 -2.25 10.65
C PRO A 188 -3.65 -3.64 11.21
N GLY A 189 -3.83 -4.63 10.31
CA GLY A 189 -4.13 -6.00 10.73
C GLY A 189 -3.67 -7.04 9.69
N GLY A 190 -4.00 -8.29 9.94
CA GLY A 190 -3.57 -9.41 9.10
C GLY A 190 -2.07 -9.67 9.21
N TRP A 191 -1.39 -9.84 8.07
CA TRP A 191 0.04 -10.17 8.03
C TRP A 191 0.92 -9.00 8.48
N PRO A 192 1.81 -9.19 9.47
CA PRO A 192 2.61 -8.10 10.04
C PRO A 192 3.83 -7.72 9.19
N GLY A 193 4.15 -8.44 8.12
CA GLY A 193 5.27 -8.09 7.23
C GLY A 193 5.03 -6.85 6.37
N LEU A 194 3.78 -6.38 6.30
CA LEU A 194 3.40 -5.13 5.65
C LEU A 194 2.33 -4.40 6.47
N HIS A 195 2.53 -3.12 6.71
CA HIS A 195 1.54 -2.19 7.27
C HIS A 195 1.17 -1.15 6.24
N TYR A 196 -0.09 -1.14 5.80
CA TYR A 196 -0.57 -0.24 4.77
C TYR A 196 -1.61 0.73 5.34
N PHE A 197 -1.25 2.02 5.42
CA PHE A 197 -2.12 3.10 5.88
C PHE A 197 -2.68 3.84 4.67
N ARG A 198 -3.99 4.03 4.65
CA ARG A 198 -4.69 4.75 3.58
C ARG A 198 -5.52 5.90 4.15
N LEU A 199 -5.10 7.14 3.88
CA LEU A 199 -5.59 8.37 4.47
C LEU A 199 -6.55 9.06 3.49
N HIS A 200 -7.85 8.80 3.65
CA HIS A 200 -8.88 9.32 2.73
C HIS A 200 -9.30 10.77 3.01
N GLY A 201 -8.87 11.36 4.13
CA GLY A 201 -9.26 12.71 4.56
C GLY A 201 -10.49 12.74 5.45
N ALA A 202 -10.44 13.55 6.50
CA ALA A 202 -11.53 13.75 7.46
C ALA A 202 -11.66 15.24 7.79
N PRO A 203 -12.89 15.76 7.99
CA PRO A 203 -14.18 15.06 8.01
C PRO A 203 -14.77 14.75 6.62
N ARG A 204 -14.35 15.45 5.56
CA ARG A 204 -14.87 15.24 4.20
C ARG A 204 -13.91 14.32 3.43
N ILE A 205 -14.33 13.06 3.24
CA ILE A 205 -13.56 12.02 2.53
C ILE A 205 -13.15 12.51 1.14
N TYR A 206 -11.90 12.28 0.77
CA TYR A 206 -11.19 12.69 -0.44
C TYR A 206 -10.85 14.19 -0.54
N TYR A 207 -11.42 15.07 0.31
CA TYR A 207 -11.25 16.51 0.20
C TYR A 207 -10.44 17.13 1.34
N SER A 208 -10.73 16.74 2.60
CA SER A 208 -10.13 17.39 3.76
C SER A 208 -8.65 17.08 3.91
N ALA A 209 -7.87 18.10 4.23
CA ALA A 209 -6.49 17.94 4.66
C ALA A 209 -6.45 17.44 6.12
N TYR A 210 -5.39 16.73 6.46
CA TYR A 210 -5.03 16.41 7.83
C TYR A 210 -4.20 17.55 8.42
N ASP A 211 -4.49 17.88 9.67
CA ASP A 211 -3.76 18.93 10.38
C ASP A 211 -2.44 18.43 10.96
N ARG A 212 -1.65 19.36 11.50
CA ARG A 212 -0.33 19.05 12.08
C ARG A 212 -0.39 18.12 13.28
N ALA A 213 -1.43 18.22 14.10
CA ALA A 213 -1.59 17.37 15.29
C ALA A 213 -1.85 15.91 14.88
N TYR A 214 -2.75 15.72 13.92
CA TYR A 214 -3.00 14.40 13.32
C TYR A 214 -1.74 13.80 12.70
N LEU A 215 -1.01 14.58 11.88
CA LEU A 215 0.24 14.11 11.23
C LEU A 215 1.30 13.72 12.26
N GLY A 216 1.40 14.44 13.38
CA GLY A 216 2.29 14.08 14.50
C GLY A 216 1.92 12.73 15.13
N THR A 217 0.63 12.49 15.37
CA THR A 217 0.12 11.20 15.87
C THR A 217 0.36 10.08 14.85
N LEU A 218 0.09 10.35 13.58
CA LEU A 218 0.34 9.41 12.49
C LEU A 218 1.82 9.03 12.42
N LYS A 219 2.75 9.98 12.53
CA LYS A 219 4.20 9.74 12.51
C LYS A 219 4.61 8.72 13.59
N SER A 220 4.05 8.85 14.79
CA SER A 220 4.27 7.90 15.90
C SER A 220 3.72 6.50 15.58
N ARG A 221 2.53 6.41 14.97
CA ARG A 221 1.91 5.14 14.56
C ARG A 221 2.75 4.44 13.47
N LEU A 222 3.23 5.18 12.47
CA LEU A 222 4.09 4.65 11.41
C LEU A 222 5.42 4.15 11.96
N SER A 223 6.02 4.89 12.90
CA SER A 223 7.25 4.48 13.57
C SER A 223 7.08 3.21 14.38
N ALA A 224 5.98 3.07 15.12
CA ALA A 224 5.65 1.84 15.84
C ALA A 224 5.46 0.64 14.89
N ALA A 225 4.75 0.83 13.77
CA ALA A 225 4.52 -0.20 12.76
C ALA A 225 5.82 -0.65 12.08
N SER A 226 6.79 0.25 11.89
CA SER A 226 8.07 -0.04 11.24
C SER A 226 8.98 -0.97 12.03
N SER A 227 8.64 -1.29 13.29
CA SER A 227 9.39 -2.29 14.08
C SER A 227 9.14 -3.74 13.64
N SER A 228 8.05 -4.01 12.91
CA SER A 228 7.62 -5.37 12.57
C SER A 228 7.53 -5.65 11.06
N GLY A 229 7.54 -4.64 10.20
CA GLY A 229 7.42 -4.84 8.76
C GLY A 229 7.59 -3.58 7.92
N GLU A 230 7.48 -3.73 6.60
CA GLU A 230 7.48 -2.60 5.68
C GLU A 230 6.22 -1.74 5.91
N VAL A 231 6.35 -0.42 5.90
CA VAL A 231 5.25 0.51 6.15
C VAL A 231 4.97 1.33 4.90
N TRP A 232 3.71 1.34 4.48
CA TRP A 232 3.19 2.21 3.42
C TRP A 232 2.18 3.20 4.00
N CYS A 233 2.34 4.48 3.67
CA CYS A 233 1.42 5.55 4.06
C CYS A 233 0.99 6.30 2.80
N ILE A 234 -0.24 6.07 2.36
CA ILE A 234 -0.79 6.62 1.12
C ILE A 234 -1.92 7.60 1.43
N PHE A 235 -1.72 8.86 1.07
CA PHE A 235 -2.74 9.89 1.16
C PHE A 235 -3.65 9.85 -0.08
N ASP A 236 -4.94 9.60 0.13
CA ASP A 236 -5.97 9.50 -0.91
C ASP A 236 -6.95 10.70 -0.89
N ASN A 237 -6.66 11.74 -0.11
CA ASN A 237 -7.41 13.01 -0.09
C ASN A 237 -7.01 13.93 -1.25
N THR A 238 -7.15 13.41 -2.48
CA THR A 238 -6.60 13.99 -3.70
C THR A 238 -7.55 14.99 -4.39
N ALA A 239 -8.85 14.99 -4.08
CA ALA A 239 -9.86 15.73 -4.83
C ALA A 239 -9.66 17.27 -4.80
N ALA A 240 -9.12 17.80 -3.69
CA ALA A 240 -8.77 19.22 -3.56
C ALA A 240 -7.24 19.45 -3.55
N GLY A 241 -6.45 18.43 -3.86
CA GLY A 241 -4.99 18.51 -3.91
C GLY A 241 -4.28 18.45 -2.54
N ALA A 242 -4.98 18.10 -1.47
CA ALA A 242 -4.43 18.07 -0.11
C ALA A 242 -3.42 16.92 0.12
N ALA A 243 -3.54 15.83 -0.63
CA ALA A 243 -2.75 14.61 -0.44
C ALA A 243 -1.24 14.86 -0.49
N LEU A 244 -0.77 15.54 -1.53
CA LEU A 244 0.67 15.80 -1.70
C LEU A 244 1.19 16.73 -0.60
N GLN A 245 0.42 17.77 -0.22
CA GLN A 245 0.79 18.65 0.88
C GLN A 245 0.95 17.87 2.18
N ASN A 246 -0.03 17.01 2.53
CA ASN A 246 0.03 16.19 3.74
C ASN A 246 1.22 15.19 3.71
N ALA A 247 1.49 14.57 2.56
CA ALA A 247 2.64 13.67 2.42
C ALA A 247 3.98 14.40 2.67
N LEU A 248 4.13 15.60 2.11
CA LEU A 248 5.32 16.43 2.30
C LEU A 248 5.44 16.97 3.74
N ASP A 249 4.33 17.31 4.39
CA ASP A 249 4.30 17.78 5.78
C ASP A 249 4.61 16.64 6.77
N LEU A 250 4.26 15.40 6.44
CA LEU A 250 4.62 14.22 7.24
C LEU A 250 6.13 13.95 7.22
N LEU A 251 6.82 14.29 6.12
CA LEU A 251 8.28 14.13 5.98
C LEU A 251 9.09 15.23 6.70
N ALA A 252 8.47 16.39 6.93
CA ALA A 252 9.10 17.52 7.61
C ALA A 252 9.16 17.27 9.12
#